data_3ba0512b57cb74518bc1976cafee4d9e
#
_entry.id   3ba0512b57cb74518bc1976cafee4d9e
#
_cell.length_a   1.000
_cell.length_b   1.000
_cell.length_c   1.000
_cell.angle_alpha   90.00
_cell.angle_beta   90.00
_cell.angle_gamma   90.00
#
_symmetry.space_group_name_H-M   'P 1'
#
loop_
_entity.id
_entity.type
_entity.pdbx_description
1 polymer ?
#
loop_
_entity_poly.entity_id
_entity_poly.type
_entity_poly.pdbx_seq_one_letter_code
_entity_poly.pdbx_strand_id
1 'polypeptide(L)'
;MKYRFRATRAFWRSFGKLPAQQQRRAREAFLIFKQNPFDSRLGSHKIQKLSARYGRVIYAAEIEANLRVVFYMDGNTVVTIDIGSHDLYR
;
A
#
# COMPACT_ATOMS: atom_id res chain seq x y z
N MET A 1 -17.72 -7.28 4.74
CA MET A 1 -17.53 -5.82 4.91
C MET A 1 -16.93 -5.25 3.63
N LYS A 2 -17.47 -4.16 3.14
CA LYS A 2 -16.95 -3.51 1.94
C LYS A 2 -16.01 -2.39 2.32
N TYR A 3 -14.88 -2.36 1.64
CA TYR A 3 -13.91 -1.27 1.78
C TYR A 3 -14.10 -0.27 0.65
N ARG A 4 -13.82 0.98 0.95
CA ARG A 4 -13.67 2.04 -0.04
C ARG A 4 -12.19 2.29 -0.23
N PHE A 5 -11.80 2.77 -1.41
CA PHE A 5 -10.39 2.97 -1.72
C PHE A 5 -10.17 4.36 -2.28
N ARG A 6 -9.14 5.01 -1.77
CA ARG A 6 -8.71 6.32 -2.24
C ARG A 6 -7.18 6.31 -2.35
N ALA A 7 -6.69 6.74 -3.49
CA ALA A 7 -5.25 6.84 -3.71
C ALA A 7 -4.84 8.31 -3.70
N THR A 8 -3.74 8.61 -2.99
CA THR A 8 -3.22 9.97 -2.95
C THR A 8 -2.48 10.28 -4.25
N ARG A 9 -2.24 11.57 -4.47
CA ARG A 9 -1.45 12.02 -5.61
C ARG A 9 -0.04 11.46 -5.56
N ALA A 10 0.55 11.39 -4.36
CA ALA A 10 1.88 10.83 -4.17
C ALA A 10 1.93 9.35 -4.59
N PHE A 11 0.89 8.59 -4.27
CA PHE A 11 0.80 7.18 -4.70
C PHE A 11 0.88 7.08 -6.22
N TRP A 12 0.05 7.84 -6.93
CA TRP A 12 0.02 7.78 -8.40
C TRP A 12 1.33 8.22 -9.03
N ARG A 13 1.98 9.21 -8.43
CA ARG A 13 3.29 9.67 -8.90
C ARG A 13 4.33 8.56 -8.79
N SER A 14 4.37 7.88 -7.65
CA SER A 14 5.31 6.78 -7.44
C SER A 14 4.97 5.59 -8.33
N PHE A 15 3.68 5.27 -8.46
CA PHE A 15 3.24 4.18 -9.32
C PHE A 15 3.70 4.40 -10.76
N GLY A 16 3.56 5.62 -11.26
CA GLY A 16 3.95 5.97 -12.63
C GLY A 16 5.45 5.81 -12.89
N LYS A 17 6.28 5.85 -11.84
CA LYS A 17 7.73 5.68 -11.96
C LYS A 17 8.16 4.21 -11.93
N LEU A 18 7.28 3.30 -11.59
CA LEU A 18 7.62 1.87 -11.55
C LEU A 18 7.84 1.33 -12.95
N PRO A 19 8.80 0.39 -13.11
CA PRO A 19 8.92 -0.35 -14.36
C PRO A 19 7.61 -1.04 -14.72
N ALA A 20 7.35 -1.23 -16.00
CA ALA A 20 6.10 -1.81 -16.49
C ALA A 20 5.76 -3.13 -15.82
N GLN A 21 6.78 -3.99 -15.59
CA GLN A 21 6.58 -5.28 -14.95
C GLN A 21 6.06 -5.12 -13.51
N GLN A 22 6.60 -4.17 -12.77
CA GLN A 22 6.15 -3.90 -11.40
C GLN A 22 4.76 -3.29 -11.38
N GLN A 23 4.43 -2.43 -12.34
CA GLN A 23 3.08 -1.90 -12.47
C GLN A 23 2.08 -3.04 -12.69
N ARG A 24 2.44 -4.02 -13.52
CA ARG A 24 1.60 -5.18 -13.77
C ARG A 24 1.40 -6.00 -12.51
N ARG A 25 2.48 -6.25 -11.77
CA ARG A 25 2.41 -6.97 -10.50
C ARG A 25 1.53 -6.25 -9.48
N ALA A 26 1.66 -4.93 -9.43
CA ALA A 26 0.85 -4.12 -8.53
C ALA A 26 -0.65 -4.24 -8.88
N ARG A 27 -0.99 -4.18 -10.17
CA ARG A 27 -2.38 -4.32 -10.59
C ARG A 27 -2.96 -5.69 -10.21
N GLU A 28 -2.16 -6.74 -10.35
CA GLU A 28 -2.58 -8.09 -9.95
C GLU A 28 -2.85 -8.16 -8.45
N ALA A 29 -1.92 -7.62 -7.64
CA ALA A 29 -2.07 -7.61 -6.20
C ALA A 29 -3.25 -6.76 -5.75
N PHE A 30 -3.57 -5.70 -6.47
CA PHE A 30 -4.68 -4.84 -6.14
C PHE A 30 -6.03 -5.52 -6.28
N LEU A 31 -6.14 -6.58 -7.07
CA LEU A 31 -7.37 -7.37 -7.13
C LEU A 31 -7.66 -8.02 -5.78
N ILE A 32 -6.61 -8.48 -5.09
CA ILE A 32 -6.72 -9.05 -3.76
C ILE A 32 -6.94 -7.94 -2.74
N PHE A 33 -6.13 -6.89 -2.84
CA PHE A 33 -6.14 -5.74 -1.93
C PHE A 33 -7.52 -5.08 -1.87
N LYS A 34 -8.20 -4.97 -3.01
CA LYS A 34 -9.53 -4.36 -3.08
C LYS A 34 -10.58 -5.19 -2.35
N GLN A 35 -10.39 -6.50 -2.28
CA GLN A 35 -11.31 -7.35 -1.53
C GLN A 35 -11.05 -7.26 -0.03
N ASN A 36 -9.76 -7.28 0.34
CA ASN A 36 -9.37 -7.19 1.74
C ASN A 36 -7.90 -6.75 1.81
N PRO A 37 -7.62 -5.51 2.26
CA PRO A 37 -6.23 -5.03 2.36
C PRO A 37 -5.39 -5.81 3.37
N PHE A 38 -6.02 -6.59 4.25
CA PHE A 38 -5.35 -7.41 5.24
C PHE A 38 -5.36 -8.89 4.90
N ASP A 39 -5.62 -9.24 3.64
CA ASP A 39 -5.55 -10.63 3.18
C ASP A 39 -4.16 -11.19 3.47
N SER A 40 -4.10 -12.43 3.96
CA SER A 40 -2.85 -13.05 4.38
C SER A 40 -1.81 -13.11 3.26
N ARG A 41 -2.25 -13.18 2.01
CA ARG A 41 -1.34 -13.22 0.85
C ARG A 41 -0.56 -11.93 0.66
N LEU A 42 -1.02 -10.83 1.24
CA LEU A 42 -0.38 -9.52 1.12
C LEU A 42 0.61 -9.24 2.23
N GLY A 43 0.61 -10.05 3.30
CA GLY A 43 1.51 -9.83 4.42
C GLY A 43 1.42 -8.45 5.04
N SER A 44 0.21 -7.87 5.05
CA SER A 44 0.01 -6.50 5.55
C SER A 44 0.35 -6.41 7.02
N HIS A 45 1.15 -5.40 7.39
CA HIS A 45 1.58 -5.22 8.78
C HIS A 45 1.84 -3.74 9.07
N LYS A 46 1.80 -3.41 10.35
CA LYS A 46 2.03 -2.05 10.83
C LYS A 46 3.49 -1.67 10.69
N ILE A 47 3.74 -0.44 10.24
CA ILE A 47 5.09 0.12 10.11
C ILE A 47 5.27 1.18 11.20
N GLN A 48 6.04 0.85 12.22
CA GLN A 48 6.22 1.71 13.40
C GLN A 48 6.77 3.10 13.06
N LYS A 49 7.82 3.16 12.27
CA LYS A 49 8.45 4.45 11.91
C LYS A 49 7.51 5.38 11.19
N LEU A 50 6.77 4.86 10.22
CA LEU A 50 5.82 5.66 9.46
C LEU A 50 4.62 6.05 10.31
N SER A 51 4.17 5.15 11.18
CA SER A 51 3.05 5.44 12.09
C SER A 51 3.39 6.61 13.00
N ALA A 52 4.61 6.63 13.55
CA ALA A 52 5.07 7.72 14.40
C ALA A 52 5.17 9.02 13.61
N ARG A 53 5.68 8.97 12.37
CA ARG A 53 5.86 10.15 11.53
C ARG A 53 4.52 10.79 11.14
N TYR A 54 3.53 9.96 10.80
CA TYR A 54 2.23 10.46 10.34
C TYR A 54 1.23 10.69 11.46
N GLY A 55 1.56 10.26 12.69
CA GLY A 55 0.65 10.41 13.81
C GLY A 55 -0.59 9.52 13.71
N ARG A 56 -0.51 8.43 12.96
CA ARG A 56 -1.59 7.46 12.81
C ARG A 56 -1.02 6.13 12.36
N VAL A 57 -1.78 5.06 12.52
CA VAL A 57 -1.31 3.72 12.16
C VAL A 57 -1.15 3.61 10.65
N ILE A 58 0.07 3.31 10.21
CA ILE A 58 0.40 3.10 8.81
C ILE A 58 0.75 1.63 8.62
N TYR A 59 0.21 1.05 7.56
CA TYR A 59 0.44 -0.35 7.18
C TYR A 59 1.20 -0.43 5.87
N ALA A 60 1.88 -1.54 5.66
CA ALA A 60 2.47 -1.88 4.37
C ALA A 60 1.96 -3.24 3.93
N ALA A 61 1.56 -3.35 2.68
CA ALA A 61 1.21 -4.61 2.05
C ALA A 61 2.30 -4.99 1.06
N GLU A 62 2.67 -6.27 1.04
CA GLU A 62 3.71 -6.76 0.13
C GLU A 62 3.09 -7.15 -1.20
N ILE A 63 3.59 -6.55 -2.27
CA ILE A 63 3.19 -6.89 -3.63
C ILE A 63 4.12 -7.95 -4.17
N GLU A 64 5.41 -7.75 -3.97
CA GLU A 64 6.46 -8.74 -4.24
C GLU A 64 7.66 -8.42 -3.35
N ALA A 65 8.74 -9.18 -3.45
CA ALA A 65 9.85 -9.13 -2.50
C ALA A 65 10.35 -7.71 -2.19
N ASN A 66 10.41 -6.84 -3.20
CA ASN A 66 10.91 -5.48 -3.02
C ASN A 66 9.92 -4.43 -3.52
N LEU A 67 8.64 -4.72 -3.40
CA LEU A 67 7.60 -3.77 -3.80
C LEU A 67 6.49 -3.79 -2.76
N ARG A 68 6.25 -2.64 -2.13
CA ARG A 68 5.28 -2.46 -1.05
C ARG A 68 4.34 -1.32 -1.37
N VAL A 69 3.09 -1.43 -0.94
CA VAL A 69 2.17 -0.30 -0.91
C VAL A 69 1.92 0.07 0.55
N VAL A 70 2.01 1.36 0.86
CA VAL A 70 1.75 1.85 2.22
C VAL A 70 0.40 2.55 2.24
N PHE A 71 -0.34 2.31 3.32
CA PHE A 71 -1.71 2.81 3.41
C PHE A 71 -2.13 2.99 4.87
N TYR A 72 -3.22 3.72 5.08
CA TYR A 72 -3.86 3.78 6.38
C TYR A 72 -5.36 3.57 6.22
N MET A 73 -6.03 3.32 7.33
CA MET A 73 -7.47 3.15 7.36
C MET A 73 -8.12 4.40 7.93
N ASP A 74 -9.16 4.87 7.24
CA ASP A 74 -10.01 5.94 7.73
C ASP A 74 -11.43 5.36 7.72
N GLY A 75 -11.83 4.77 8.84
CA GLY A 75 -13.04 3.96 8.89
C GLY A 75 -12.88 2.78 7.95
N ASN A 76 -13.80 2.65 6.99
CA ASN A 76 -13.74 1.60 5.96
C ASN A 76 -13.00 2.05 4.70
N THR A 77 -12.44 3.26 4.70
CA THR A 77 -11.71 3.77 3.55
C THR A 77 -10.23 3.43 3.69
N VAL A 78 -9.71 2.75 2.69
CA VAL A 78 -8.27 2.45 2.57
C VAL A 78 -7.66 3.59 1.78
N VAL A 79 -6.70 4.30 2.38
CA VAL A 79 -6.02 5.42 1.72
C VAL A 79 -4.61 5.00 1.41
N THR A 80 -4.29 4.81 0.13
CA THR A 80 -2.94 4.44 -0.29
C THR A 80 -2.10 5.71 -0.45
N ILE A 81 -1.00 5.78 0.28
CA ILE A 81 -0.19 6.99 0.34
C ILE A 81 1.09 6.92 -0.48
N ASP A 82 1.59 5.71 -0.73
CA ASP A 82 2.79 5.55 -1.54
C ASP A 82 2.96 4.09 -1.96
N ILE A 83 3.82 3.86 -2.95
CA ILE A 83 4.20 2.53 -3.40
C ILE A 83 5.67 2.58 -3.79
N GLY A 84 6.44 1.55 -3.42
CA GLY A 84 7.87 1.51 -3.71
C GLY A 84 8.56 0.39 -2.96
N SER A 85 9.88 0.52 -2.82
CA SER A 85 10.71 -0.47 -2.14
C SER A 85 10.68 -0.27 -0.63
N HIS A 86 11.45 -1.08 0.09
CA HIS A 86 11.67 -0.92 1.54
C HIS A 86 12.16 0.48 1.92
N ASP A 87 12.72 1.22 0.98
CA ASP A 87 13.22 2.57 1.24
C ASP A 87 12.11 3.52 1.72
N LEU A 88 10.84 3.17 1.47
CA LEU A 88 9.71 3.94 1.97
C LEU A 88 9.71 4.04 3.50
N TYR A 89 10.35 3.09 4.20
CA TYR A 89 10.33 3.02 5.67
C TYR A 89 11.57 3.60 6.33
N ARG A 90 12.53 4.01 5.58
CA ARG A 90 13.81 4.50 6.12
C ARG A 90 13.71 5.89 6.72
#